data_551d0a607034a2de282e4ac76364a196
#
_entry.id   551d0a607034a2de282e4ac76364a196
#
_cell.length_a   1.000
_cell.length_b   1.000
_cell.length_c   1.000
_cell.angle_alpha   90.00
_cell.angle_beta   90.00
_cell.angle_gamma   90.00
#
_symmetry.space_group_name_H-M   'P 1'
#
loop_
_entity.id
_entity.type
_entity.pdbx_description
1 polymer ?
#
loop_
_entity_poly.entity_id
_entity_poly.type
_entity_poly.pdbx_seq_one_letter_code
_entity_poly.pdbx_strand_id
1 'polypeptide(L)'
;MRTLVISDLHLGSSSRADLLRRGELREPLLCAVADVDRVVLLGDVLELRHGPARGALAIARPFFEELGRALDGRELVLVAGNHDHALIDPWLAVRAELEQVAPLALEQLLEPHEASPLVARLAQWAEPAHTRVAYPGLWIRPDVYAMHGHYLDCHLTVPTIERLSVGAMSRLLGRPAQTFASVGDYEAVTAPMYAWRHALARDAIAGDALNGIGTVNAWRALGGAGERDAADRRASSRRSLLLARLRREAIVRGFPLAVAALNRAGIGPLRAEVSLGELRRAGLRAMGEVAARVGLGGRYVVFGHTHRAGPLGDDDVREWNRPPAIAGGAPGARLINAGCWTYDSIFLSGPDAESPYWPGGAVLVEDSGPPQLQRLLLDRTRAELSPRHASGAEALTPGPA
;
A
#
# COMPACT_ATOMS: atom_id res chain seq x y z
N MET A 1 -20.99 -15.15 -7.45
CA MET A 1 -20.42 -14.65 -6.19
C MET A 1 -19.86 -13.25 -6.44
N ARG A 2 -20.35 -12.25 -5.69
CA ARG A 2 -19.90 -10.85 -5.77
C ARG A 2 -18.83 -10.60 -4.73
N THR A 3 -17.69 -10.08 -5.13
CA THR A 3 -16.57 -9.81 -4.23
C THR A 3 -16.22 -8.31 -4.26
N LEU A 4 -16.16 -7.67 -3.11
CA LEU A 4 -15.66 -6.31 -2.95
C LEU A 4 -14.21 -6.35 -2.45
N VAL A 5 -13.31 -5.68 -3.17
CA VAL A 5 -11.89 -5.58 -2.82
C VAL A 5 -11.57 -4.15 -2.42
N ILE A 6 -11.02 -3.96 -1.24
CA ILE A 6 -10.48 -2.67 -0.77
C ILE A 6 -9.04 -2.86 -0.28
N SER A 7 -8.24 -1.80 -0.33
CA SER A 7 -6.80 -1.83 0.01
C SER A 7 -6.36 -0.57 0.72
N ASP A 8 -5.21 -0.63 1.37
CA ASP A 8 -4.50 0.54 1.91
C ASP A 8 -5.34 1.34 2.93
N LEU A 9 -5.80 0.65 3.96
CA LEU A 9 -6.59 1.23 5.05
C LEU A 9 -5.70 1.94 6.08
N HIS A 10 -4.49 1.41 6.34
CA HIS A 10 -3.49 1.90 7.28
C HIS A 10 -4.04 2.25 8.67
N LEU A 11 -4.94 1.42 9.20
CA LEU A 11 -5.55 1.62 10.52
C LEU A 11 -4.48 1.70 11.60
N GLY A 12 -4.48 2.79 12.35
CA GLY A 12 -3.46 3.09 13.35
C GLY A 12 -2.36 4.03 12.88
N SER A 13 -2.47 4.63 11.69
CA SER A 13 -1.51 5.63 11.19
C SER A 13 -1.33 6.77 12.20
N SER A 14 -0.06 7.08 12.50
CA SER A 14 0.32 8.17 13.41
C SER A 14 -0.10 9.56 12.88
N SER A 15 -0.19 9.71 11.55
CA SER A 15 -0.67 10.93 10.89
C SER A 15 -2.19 11.09 10.96
N ARG A 16 -2.93 10.09 11.45
CA ARG A 16 -4.40 10.01 11.43
C ARG A 16 -5.01 10.13 10.03
N ALA A 17 -4.25 9.75 9.00
CA ALA A 17 -4.72 9.75 7.62
C ALA A 17 -5.73 8.62 7.33
N ASP A 18 -5.75 7.57 8.15
CA ASP A 18 -6.62 6.41 8.06
C ASP A 18 -8.09 6.78 8.32
N LEU A 19 -8.89 6.83 7.26
CA LEU A 19 -10.26 7.34 7.31
C LEU A 19 -11.21 6.43 8.09
N LEU A 20 -11.03 5.10 7.99
CA LEU A 20 -11.91 4.13 8.63
C LEU A 20 -11.77 4.04 10.16
N ARG A 21 -10.83 4.81 10.77
CA ARG A 21 -10.86 5.03 12.22
C ARG A 21 -12.09 5.80 12.66
N ARG A 22 -12.69 6.60 11.76
CA ARG A 22 -13.86 7.44 12.01
C ARG A 22 -15.13 6.72 11.59
N GLY A 23 -16.06 6.51 12.54
CA GLY A 23 -17.32 5.79 12.31
C GLY A 23 -18.17 6.38 11.18
N GLU A 24 -18.25 7.72 11.11
CA GLU A 24 -19.01 8.43 10.08
C GLU A 24 -18.51 8.21 8.64
N LEU A 25 -17.26 7.75 8.46
CA LEU A 25 -16.70 7.45 7.15
C LEU A 25 -16.77 5.96 6.79
N ARG A 26 -17.24 5.10 7.69
CA ARG A 26 -17.43 3.67 7.43
C ARG A 26 -18.74 3.36 6.71
N GLU A 27 -19.77 4.18 6.93
CA GLU A 27 -21.12 3.94 6.41
C GLU A 27 -21.16 3.65 4.90
N PRO A 28 -20.53 4.42 3.99
CA PRO A 28 -20.53 4.12 2.56
C PRO A 28 -19.94 2.75 2.23
N LEU A 29 -18.88 2.34 2.95
CA LEU A 29 -18.29 1.02 2.81
C LEU A 29 -19.24 -0.08 3.32
N LEU A 30 -19.81 0.08 4.51
CA LEU A 30 -20.70 -0.91 5.11
C LEU A 30 -21.97 -1.10 4.26
N CYS A 31 -22.48 -0.04 3.63
CA CYS A 31 -23.56 -0.14 2.65
C CYS A 31 -23.13 -0.97 1.43
N ALA A 32 -21.93 -0.75 0.89
CA ALA A 32 -21.43 -1.54 -0.23
C ALA A 32 -21.19 -3.02 0.14
N VAL A 33 -20.81 -3.28 1.40
CA VAL A 33 -20.62 -4.65 1.93
C VAL A 33 -21.94 -5.40 2.02
N ALA A 34 -23.07 -4.74 2.23
CA ALA A 34 -24.36 -5.38 2.35
C ALA A 34 -24.74 -6.21 1.11
N ASP A 35 -24.29 -5.79 -0.07
CA ASP A 35 -24.66 -6.35 -1.39
C ASP A 35 -23.66 -7.37 -1.95
N VAL A 36 -22.64 -7.79 -1.18
CA VAL A 36 -21.60 -8.71 -1.68
C VAL A 36 -21.52 -9.99 -0.85
N ASP A 37 -21.04 -11.08 -1.45
CA ASP A 37 -20.87 -12.37 -0.79
C ASP A 37 -19.53 -12.46 -0.06
N ARG A 38 -18.54 -11.68 -0.49
CA ARG A 38 -17.19 -11.68 0.06
C ARG A 38 -16.56 -10.29 0.05
N VAL A 39 -15.82 -9.98 1.10
CA VAL A 39 -14.94 -8.80 1.17
C VAL A 39 -13.49 -9.26 1.21
N VAL A 40 -12.62 -8.61 0.44
CA VAL A 40 -11.17 -8.80 0.46
C VAL A 40 -10.51 -7.51 0.95
N LEU A 41 -9.79 -7.59 2.07
CA LEU A 41 -8.89 -6.55 2.55
C LEU A 41 -7.50 -6.84 1.97
N LEU A 42 -7.13 -6.08 0.91
CA LEU A 42 -6.01 -6.40 0.03
C LEU A 42 -4.70 -5.74 0.47
N GLY A 43 -4.30 -5.97 1.71
CA GLY A 43 -3.03 -5.50 2.28
C GLY A 43 -3.06 -4.07 2.81
N ASP A 44 -2.07 -3.77 3.63
CA ASP A 44 -1.91 -2.51 4.36
C ASP A 44 -3.19 -2.12 5.14
N VAL A 45 -3.80 -3.12 5.76
CA VAL A 45 -4.98 -2.96 6.61
C VAL A 45 -4.59 -2.28 7.92
N LEU A 46 -3.47 -2.70 8.51
CA LEU A 46 -2.91 -2.13 9.73
C LEU A 46 -1.63 -1.36 9.44
N GLU A 47 -1.44 -0.24 10.13
CA GLU A 47 -0.18 0.49 10.13
C GLU A 47 0.72 -0.02 11.26
N LEU A 48 1.54 -1.02 10.98
CA LEU A 48 2.44 -1.64 11.97
C LEU A 48 3.88 -1.08 11.92
N ARG A 49 4.15 -0.10 11.07
CA ARG A 49 5.47 0.56 10.95
C ARG A 49 5.58 1.83 11.79
N HIS A 50 4.47 2.36 12.32
CA HIS A 50 4.45 3.62 13.06
C HIS A 50 4.50 3.45 14.58
N GLY A 51 4.66 2.23 15.08
CA GLY A 51 4.73 1.95 16.51
C GLY A 51 4.27 0.54 16.88
N PRO A 52 4.13 0.26 18.17
CA PRO A 52 3.70 -1.05 18.66
C PRO A 52 2.30 -1.43 18.14
N ALA A 53 2.13 -2.70 17.73
CA ALA A 53 0.89 -3.22 17.14
C ALA A 53 -0.36 -2.96 17.99
N ARG A 54 -0.22 -2.89 19.34
CA ARG A 54 -1.36 -2.60 20.24
C ARG A 54 -2.10 -1.31 19.89
N GLY A 55 -1.38 -0.27 19.42
CA GLY A 55 -1.98 1.01 19.02
C GLY A 55 -2.83 0.87 17.77
N ALA A 56 -2.30 0.22 16.73
CA ALA A 56 -3.04 -0.04 15.50
C ALA A 56 -4.26 -0.96 15.74
N LEU A 57 -4.09 -1.99 16.56
CA LEU A 57 -5.17 -2.90 16.95
C LEU A 57 -6.32 -2.18 17.67
N ALA A 58 -6.01 -1.27 18.61
CA ALA A 58 -7.04 -0.51 19.32
C ALA A 58 -7.87 0.36 18.37
N ILE A 59 -7.25 0.94 17.35
CA ILE A 59 -7.93 1.73 16.30
C ILE A 59 -8.72 0.84 15.34
N ALA A 60 -8.19 -0.34 15.00
CA ALA A 60 -8.82 -1.25 14.04
C ALA A 60 -10.05 -1.98 14.60
N ARG A 61 -10.09 -2.24 15.91
CA ARG A 61 -11.14 -3.06 16.55
C ARG A 61 -12.56 -2.63 16.19
N PRO A 62 -12.99 -1.37 16.34
CA PRO A 62 -14.36 -0.97 16.00
C PRO A 62 -14.72 -1.22 14.53
N PHE A 63 -13.75 -1.03 13.61
CA PHE A 63 -13.95 -1.30 12.20
C PHE A 63 -14.20 -2.79 11.94
N PHE A 64 -13.40 -3.69 12.53
CA PHE A 64 -13.58 -5.13 12.35
C PHE A 64 -14.89 -5.64 12.96
N GLU A 65 -15.29 -5.11 14.13
CA GLU A 65 -16.56 -5.44 14.77
C GLU A 65 -17.77 -4.99 13.92
N GLU A 66 -17.70 -3.83 13.28
CA GLU A 66 -18.76 -3.33 12.40
C GLU A 66 -18.78 -4.09 11.06
N LEU A 67 -17.61 -4.35 10.48
CA LEU A 67 -17.46 -5.12 9.24
C LEU A 67 -17.99 -6.55 9.40
N GLY A 68 -17.63 -7.21 10.51
CA GLY A 68 -18.11 -8.57 10.82
C GLY A 68 -19.62 -8.64 10.91
N ARG A 69 -20.26 -7.68 11.61
CA ARG A 69 -21.72 -7.58 11.69
C ARG A 69 -22.36 -7.31 10.32
N ALA A 70 -21.74 -6.45 9.51
CA ALA A 70 -22.25 -6.16 8.17
C ALA A 70 -22.12 -7.37 7.22
N LEU A 71 -21.10 -8.20 7.39
CA LEU A 71 -20.92 -9.43 6.61
C LEU A 71 -21.87 -10.55 7.05
N ASP A 72 -22.27 -10.60 8.31
CA ASP A 72 -23.28 -11.54 8.82
C ASP A 72 -23.09 -12.99 8.34
N GLY A 73 -21.96 -13.59 8.68
CA GLY A 73 -21.60 -14.97 8.30
C GLY A 73 -21.02 -15.12 6.88
N ARG A 74 -20.92 -14.04 6.10
CA ARG A 74 -20.25 -14.08 4.78
C ARG A 74 -18.72 -14.03 4.91
N GLU A 75 -18.03 -14.20 3.79
CA GLU A 75 -16.58 -14.38 3.77
C GLU A 75 -15.82 -13.06 3.88
N LEU A 76 -14.82 -13.02 4.77
CA LEU A 76 -13.79 -11.99 4.87
C LEU A 76 -12.44 -12.61 4.55
N VAL A 77 -11.73 -12.08 3.54
CA VAL A 77 -10.37 -12.53 3.22
C VAL A 77 -9.38 -11.42 3.53
N LEU A 78 -8.36 -11.73 4.31
CA LEU A 78 -7.24 -10.85 4.61
C LEU A 78 -6.04 -11.23 3.72
N VAL A 79 -5.43 -10.25 3.08
CA VAL A 79 -4.14 -10.37 2.40
C VAL A 79 -3.16 -9.44 3.10
N ALA A 80 -1.95 -9.89 3.41
CA ALA A 80 -0.95 -9.02 4.01
C ALA A 80 -0.29 -8.11 2.95
N GLY A 81 -0.07 -6.85 3.31
CA GLY A 81 0.70 -5.88 2.55
C GLY A 81 2.11 -5.72 3.12
N ASN A 82 2.76 -4.62 2.76
CA ASN A 82 4.10 -4.35 3.25
C ASN A 82 4.13 -3.58 4.59
N HIS A 83 3.06 -2.86 4.96
CA HIS A 83 2.94 -2.22 6.27
C HIS A 83 2.47 -3.17 7.36
N ASP A 84 1.77 -4.20 7.00
CA ASP A 84 1.25 -5.21 7.92
C ASP A 84 1.75 -6.64 7.61
N HIS A 85 2.92 -6.77 7.00
CA HIS A 85 3.56 -8.05 6.68
C HIS A 85 3.71 -8.96 7.91
N ALA A 86 3.80 -8.37 9.10
CA ALA A 86 3.78 -9.10 10.37
C ALA A 86 2.51 -9.96 10.60
N LEU A 87 1.46 -9.76 9.82
CA LEU A 87 0.29 -10.65 9.83
C LEU A 87 0.63 -12.05 9.30
N ILE A 88 1.65 -12.17 8.46
CA ILE A 88 2.04 -13.44 7.81
C ILE A 88 3.46 -13.91 8.20
N ASP A 89 4.29 -13.05 8.79
CA ASP A 89 5.66 -13.38 9.19
C ASP A 89 5.78 -14.68 10.00
N PRO A 90 4.92 -14.96 11.01
CA PRO A 90 5.02 -16.19 11.77
C PRO A 90 4.84 -17.45 10.93
N TRP A 91 3.88 -17.45 10.00
CA TRP A 91 3.68 -18.56 9.08
C TRP A 91 4.86 -18.73 8.12
N LEU A 92 5.41 -17.64 7.56
CA LEU A 92 6.59 -17.69 6.71
C LEU A 92 7.81 -18.22 7.45
N ALA A 93 7.99 -17.86 8.74
CA ALA A 93 9.07 -18.34 9.56
C ALA A 93 8.97 -19.86 9.79
N VAL A 94 7.81 -20.35 10.19
CA VAL A 94 7.57 -21.80 10.35
C VAL A 94 7.83 -22.53 9.04
N ARG A 95 7.35 -21.97 7.94
CA ARG A 95 7.56 -22.53 6.60
C ARG A 95 9.05 -22.63 6.24
N ALA A 96 9.87 -21.65 6.62
CA ALA A 96 11.31 -21.63 6.33
C ALA A 96 12.10 -22.69 7.09
N GLU A 97 11.57 -23.19 8.21
CA GLU A 97 12.20 -24.24 9.04
C GLU A 97 11.90 -25.66 8.55
N LEU A 98 10.95 -25.84 7.64
CA LEU A 98 10.59 -27.15 7.14
C LEU A 98 11.60 -27.65 6.10
N GLU A 99 12.06 -28.91 6.23
CA GLU A 99 13.09 -29.51 5.36
C GLU A 99 12.64 -29.66 3.89
N GLN A 100 11.35 -29.87 3.67
CA GLN A 100 10.77 -30.04 2.33
C GLN A 100 9.54 -29.15 2.17
N VAL A 101 9.76 -27.96 1.65
CA VAL A 101 8.69 -27.00 1.41
C VAL A 101 8.44 -26.84 -0.10
N ALA A 102 7.20 -27.05 -0.52
CA ALA A 102 6.79 -26.71 -1.88
C ALA A 102 7.04 -25.20 -2.15
N PRO A 103 7.45 -24.78 -3.35
CA PRO A 103 7.58 -23.37 -3.68
C PRO A 103 6.33 -22.56 -3.29
N LEU A 104 6.51 -21.31 -2.89
CA LEU A 104 5.38 -20.44 -2.59
C LEU A 104 4.57 -20.22 -3.87
N ALA A 105 3.32 -20.68 -3.87
CA ALA A 105 2.40 -20.50 -4.97
C ALA A 105 1.82 -19.07 -4.96
N LEU A 106 1.10 -18.70 -6.03
CA LEU A 106 0.38 -17.43 -6.12
C LEU A 106 -0.71 -17.29 -5.05
N GLU A 107 -1.21 -18.39 -4.53
CA GLU A 107 -2.24 -18.43 -3.50
C GLU A 107 -1.94 -19.51 -2.49
N GLN A 108 -1.91 -19.13 -1.22
CA GLN A 108 -1.95 -20.02 -0.07
C GLN A 108 -3.11 -19.56 0.81
N LEU A 109 -4.07 -20.42 1.03
CA LEU A 109 -5.20 -20.14 1.91
C LEU A 109 -4.90 -20.72 3.30
N LEU A 110 -5.05 -19.90 4.33
CA LEU A 110 -4.74 -20.23 5.72
C LEU A 110 -5.92 -19.89 6.61
N GLU A 111 -6.07 -20.67 7.66
CA GLU A 111 -6.93 -20.28 8.77
C GLU A 111 -6.25 -19.14 9.58
N PRO A 112 -7.04 -18.25 10.21
CA PRO A 112 -6.50 -17.10 10.92
C PRO A 112 -5.40 -17.43 11.95
N HIS A 113 -5.55 -18.52 12.70
CA HIS A 113 -4.60 -18.94 13.72
C HIS A 113 -3.29 -19.51 13.15
N GLU A 114 -3.33 -20.03 11.91
CA GLU A 114 -2.13 -20.52 11.21
C GLU A 114 -1.26 -19.37 10.73
N ALA A 115 -1.88 -18.25 10.33
CA ALA A 115 -1.16 -17.08 9.83
C ALA A 115 -0.40 -16.37 10.99
N SER A 116 -1.10 -15.91 12.00
CA SER A 116 -0.50 -15.29 13.21
C SER A 116 -1.52 -15.07 14.32
N PRO A 117 -1.05 -14.85 15.58
CA PRO A 117 -1.92 -14.41 16.68
C PRO A 117 -2.61 -13.06 16.43
N LEU A 118 -2.00 -12.17 15.62
CA LEU A 118 -2.61 -10.90 15.25
C LEU A 118 -3.84 -11.14 14.37
N VAL A 119 -3.72 -11.98 13.36
CA VAL A 119 -4.83 -12.32 12.45
C VAL A 119 -5.93 -13.05 13.21
N ALA A 120 -5.59 -14.00 14.09
CA ALA A 120 -6.58 -14.69 14.93
C ALA A 120 -7.43 -13.71 15.74
N ARG A 121 -6.80 -12.63 16.26
CA ARG A 121 -7.52 -11.58 16.98
C ARG A 121 -8.41 -10.74 16.08
N LEU A 122 -7.94 -10.37 14.88
CA LEU A 122 -8.76 -9.65 13.91
C LEU A 122 -9.99 -10.46 13.49
N ALA A 123 -9.80 -11.77 13.26
CA ALA A 123 -10.88 -12.70 12.93
C ALA A 123 -11.93 -12.80 14.05
N GLN A 124 -11.48 -12.87 15.32
CA GLN A 124 -12.36 -12.85 16.47
C GLN A 124 -13.24 -11.58 16.52
N TRP A 125 -12.67 -10.41 16.23
CA TRP A 125 -13.43 -9.17 16.18
C TRP A 125 -14.38 -9.09 15.00
N ALA A 126 -14.05 -9.76 13.90
CA ALA A 126 -14.88 -9.83 12.70
C ALA A 126 -16.02 -10.86 12.78
N GLU A 127 -16.16 -11.59 13.88
CA GLU A 127 -17.32 -12.48 14.05
C GLU A 127 -18.65 -11.71 13.90
N PRO A 128 -19.68 -12.30 13.20
CA PRO A 128 -19.76 -13.68 12.74
C PRO A 128 -19.20 -13.95 11.33
N ALA A 129 -18.48 -13.03 10.68
CA ALA A 129 -17.90 -13.28 9.36
C ALA A 129 -16.91 -14.47 9.36
N HIS A 130 -16.91 -15.25 8.29
CA HIS A 130 -15.94 -16.32 8.08
C HIS A 130 -14.62 -15.73 7.56
N THR A 131 -13.66 -15.53 8.45
CA THR A 131 -12.38 -14.94 8.11
C THR A 131 -11.38 -16.00 7.63
N ARG A 132 -10.69 -15.72 6.52
CA ARG A 132 -9.56 -16.48 5.99
C ARG A 132 -8.40 -15.56 5.63
N VAL A 133 -7.22 -16.13 5.47
CA VAL A 133 -6.04 -15.40 5.00
C VAL A 133 -5.61 -15.97 3.65
N ALA A 134 -5.29 -15.11 2.72
CA ALA A 134 -4.69 -15.50 1.45
C ALA A 134 -3.32 -14.82 1.29
N TYR A 135 -2.31 -15.57 0.84
CA TYR A 135 -0.97 -15.02 0.66
C TYR A 135 -0.23 -15.68 -0.52
N PRO A 136 0.51 -14.92 -1.32
CA PRO A 136 0.66 -13.46 -1.37
C PRO A 136 -0.51 -12.72 -2.03
N GLY A 137 -1.50 -13.45 -2.48
CA GLY A 137 -2.74 -12.96 -3.08
C GLY A 137 -3.75 -14.09 -3.21
N LEU A 138 -4.83 -13.83 -3.95
CA LEU A 138 -5.89 -14.83 -4.16
C LEU A 138 -6.49 -14.73 -5.55
N TRP A 139 -6.99 -15.86 -6.02
CA TRP A 139 -7.85 -15.95 -7.20
C TRP A 139 -9.28 -15.64 -6.79
N ILE A 140 -9.78 -14.46 -7.18
CA ILE A 140 -11.20 -14.12 -7.00
C ILE A 140 -12.03 -14.93 -7.97
N ARG A 141 -11.51 -15.11 -9.18
CA ARG A 141 -12.08 -15.84 -10.31
C ARG A 141 -10.93 -16.35 -11.20
N PRO A 142 -11.08 -17.37 -12.05
CA PRO A 142 -9.97 -17.90 -12.85
C PRO A 142 -9.24 -16.91 -13.75
N ASP A 143 -9.89 -15.78 -14.08
CA ASP A 143 -9.33 -14.71 -14.89
C ASP A 143 -9.04 -13.42 -14.08
N VAL A 144 -9.32 -13.41 -12.76
CA VAL A 144 -9.11 -12.26 -11.86
C VAL A 144 -8.28 -12.67 -10.65
N TYR A 145 -7.08 -12.15 -10.58
CA TYR A 145 -6.17 -12.31 -9.44
C TYR A 145 -6.03 -11.01 -8.67
N ALA A 146 -5.99 -11.10 -7.34
CA ALA A 146 -5.78 -9.95 -6.47
C ALA A 146 -4.54 -10.15 -5.59
N MET A 147 -3.69 -9.13 -5.49
CA MET A 147 -2.54 -9.09 -4.60
C MET A 147 -2.28 -7.64 -4.13
N HIS A 148 -1.66 -7.45 -2.96
CA HIS A 148 -1.40 -6.09 -2.49
C HIS A 148 -0.58 -5.25 -3.49
N GLY A 149 0.46 -5.82 -4.07
CA GLY A 149 1.22 -5.16 -5.13
C GLY A 149 2.61 -4.68 -4.73
N HIS A 150 3.02 -4.80 -3.48
CA HIS A 150 4.31 -4.32 -2.96
C HIS A 150 5.57 -4.90 -3.66
N TYR A 151 5.44 -6.01 -4.36
CA TYR A 151 6.53 -6.56 -5.20
C TYR A 151 6.95 -5.62 -6.34
N LEU A 152 6.08 -4.68 -6.75
CA LEU A 152 6.43 -3.68 -7.76
C LEU A 152 7.63 -2.82 -7.35
N ASP A 153 7.90 -2.65 -6.05
CA ASP A 153 9.05 -1.92 -5.55
C ASP A 153 10.38 -2.51 -6.04
N CYS A 154 10.43 -3.81 -6.32
CA CYS A 154 11.61 -4.47 -6.89
C CYS A 154 11.93 -3.96 -8.31
N HIS A 155 10.94 -3.51 -9.06
CA HIS A 155 11.05 -3.07 -10.46
C HIS A 155 10.80 -1.58 -10.66
N LEU A 156 10.47 -0.84 -9.59
CA LEU A 156 10.24 0.59 -9.67
C LEU A 156 11.52 1.31 -10.13
N THR A 157 11.39 2.25 -11.06
CA THR A 157 12.53 3.02 -11.56
C THR A 157 12.69 4.39 -10.90
N VAL A 158 11.71 4.82 -10.12
CA VAL A 158 11.77 6.05 -9.32
C VAL A 158 12.37 5.72 -7.95
N PRO A 159 13.33 6.51 -7.44
CA PRO A 159 14.01 6.24 -6.17
C PRO A 159 13.13 6.59 -4.96
N THR A 160 12.16 5.75 -4.66
CA THR A 160 11.40 5.76 -3.40
C THR A 160 12.22 5.11 -2.29
N ILE A 161 11.85 5.31 -1.04
CA ILE A 161 12.52 4.66 0.11
C ILE A 161 12.37 3.14 0.01
N GLU A 162 11.19 2.66 -0.37
CA GLU A 162 10.89 1.25 -0.60
C GLU A 162 11.82 0.69 -1.69
N ARG A 163 11.88 1.35 -2.84
CA ARG A 163 12.75 0.93 -3.97
C ARG A 163 14.23 0.88 -3.57
N LEU A 164 14.71 1.88 -2.85
CA LEU A 164 16.11 1.94 -2.40
C LEU A 164 16.41 0.83 -1.39
N SER A 165 15.49 0.59 -0.45
CA SER A 165 15.62 -0.47 0.55
C SER A 165 15.65 -1.85 -0.08
N VAL A 166 14.73 -2.13 -1.02
CA VAL A 166 14.71 -3.38 -1.80
C VAL A 166 15.99 -3.52 -2.63
N GLY A 167 16.45 -2.46 -3.28
CA GLY A 167 17.68 -2.47 -4.06
C GLY A 167 18.92 -2.80 -3.22
N ALA A 168 19.01 -2.22 -2.02
CA ALA A 168 20.08 -2.51 -1.09
C ALA A 168 20.02 -3.97 -0.59
N MET A 169 18.83 -4.48 -0.26
CA MET A 169 18.62 -5.87 0.17
C MET A 169 18.95 -6.86 -0.96
N SER A 170 18.47 -6.61 -2.18
CA SER A 170 18.79 -7.41 -3.36
C SER A 170 20.31 -7.53 -3.58
N ARG A 171 21.01 -6.43 -3.39
CA ARG A 171 22.47 -6.42 -3.53
C ARG A 171 23.15 -7.18 -2.40
N LEU A 172 22.72 -7.00 -1.16
CA LEU A 172 23.26 -7.70 0.00
C LEU A 172 23.12 -9.22 -0.13
N LEU A 173 21.97 -9.67 -0.63
CA LEU A 173 21.65 -11.08 -0.82
C LEU A 173 22.18 -11.65 -2.15
N GLY A 174 22.78 -10.83 -3.03
CA GLY A 174 23.23 -11.26 -4.35
C GLY A 174 22.09 -11.70 -5.30
N ARG A 175 20.87 -11.20 -5.07
CA ARG A 175 19.67 -11.54 -5.84
C ARG A 175 19.15 -10.33 -6.62
N PRO A 176 19.59 -10.09 -7.83
CA PRO A 176 19.12 -8.95 -8.63
C PRO A 176 17.68 -9.16 -9.10
N ALA A 177 16.83 -8.13 -8.97
CA ALA A 177 15.40 -8.21 -9.30
C ALA A 177 15.12 -8.64 -10.76
N GLN A 178 16.07 -8.45 -11.65
CA GLN A 178 15.99 -8.90 -13.06
C GLN A 178 15.92 -10.42 -13.21
N THR A 179 16.36 -11.18 -12.21
CA THR A 179 16.35 -12.65 -12.22
C THR A 179 15.13 -13.26 -11.55
N PHE A 180 14.26 -12.45 -10.94
CA PHE A 180 13.07 -12.95 -10.27
C PHE A 180 12.10 -13.57 -11.29
N ALA A 181 11.61 -14.78 -10.98
CA ALA A 181 10.70 -15.53 -11.82
C ALA A 181 9.52 -16.14 -11.05
N SER A 182 9.55 -16.05 -9.73
CA SER A 182 8.55 -16.63 -8.84
C SER A 182 8.26 -15.71 -7.64
N VAL A 183 7.14 -15.93 -6.99
CA VAL A 183 6.79 -15.24 -5.73
C VAL A 183 7.85 -15.42 -4.67
N GLY A 184 8.45 -16.61 -4.57
CA GLY A 184 9.52 -16.91 -3.64
C GLY A 184 10.78 -16.06 -3.84
N ASP A 185 11.07 -15.61 -5.08
CA ASP A 185 12.19 -14.72 -5.33
C ASP A 185 11.94 -13.33 -4.78
N TYR A 186 10.70 -12.82 -4.88
CA TYR A 186 10.30 -11.55 -4.28
C TYR A 186 10.37 -11.62 -2.76
N GLU A 187 9.77 -12.67 -2.16
CA GLU A 187 9.76 -12.85 -0.71
C GLU A 187 11.15 -12.98 -0.12
N ALA A 188 12.05 -13.68 -0.78
CA ALA A 188 13.42 -13.83 -0.30
C ALA A 188 14.15 -12.48 -0.13
N VAL A 189 13.70 -11.42 -0.80
CA VAL A 189 14.28 -10.07 -0.69
C VAL A 189 13.43 -9.15 0.16
N THR A 190 12.10 -9.23 0.05
CA THR A 190 11.19 -8.28 0.72
C THR A 190 10.87 -8.67 2.15
N ALA A 191 10.65 -9.95 2.45
CA ALA A 191 10.30 -10.41 3.80
C ALA A 191 11.35 -10.04 4.87
N PRO A 192 12.67 -10.27 4.68
CA PRO A 192 13.68 -9.86 5.67
C PRO A 192 13.68 -8.35 5.94
N MET A 193 13.43 -7.54 4.91
CA MET A 193 13.34 -6.08 5.02
C MET A 193 12.12 -5.66 5.85
N TYR A 194 10.96 -6.28 5.60
CA TYR A 194 9.74 -5.96 6.34
C TYR A 194 9.81 -6.41 7.79
N ALA A 195 10.35 -7.61 8.05
CA ALA A 195 10.58 -8.10 9.40
C ALA A 195 11.51 -7.18 10.21
N TRP A 196 12.60 -6.71 9.59
CA TRP A 196 13.49 -5.72 10.21
C TRP A 196 12.79 -4.40 10.52
N ARG A 197 12.00 -3.86 9.57
CA ARG A 197 11.23 -2.61 9.79
C ARG A 197 10.20 -2.77 10.90
N HIS A 198 9.53 -3.91 10.96
CA HIS A 198 8.58 -4.20 12.04
C HIS A 198 9.26 -4.31 13.39
N ALA A 199 10.43 -4.95 13.48
CA ALA A 199 11.21 -5.03 14.71
C ALA A 199 11.59 -3.62 15.23
N LEU A 200 12.06 -2.74 14.33
CA LEU A 200 12.35 -1.34 14.69
C LEU A 200 11.12 -0.58 15.22
N ALA A 201 9.96 -0.80 14.60
CA ALA A 201 8.72 -0.15 15.04
C ALA A 201 8.25 -0.64 16.42
N ARG A 202 8.49 -1.90 16.75
CA ARG A 202 8.17 -2.46 18.08
C ARG A 202 8.99 -1.83 19.20
N ASP A 203 10.26 -1.56 18.92
CA ASP A 203 11.21 -1.03 19.89
C ASP A 203 11.17 0.50 20.00
N ALA A 204 10.52 1.16 19.04
CA ALA A 204 10.35 2.61 19.05
C ALA A 204 9.46 3.03 20.23
N ILE A 205 10.03 3.83 21.14
CA ILE A 205 9.26 4.52 22.16
C ILE A 205 8.30 5.46 21.45
N ALA A 206 7.02 5.44 21.84
CA ALA A 206 5.98 6.28 21.26
C ALA A 206 6.42 7.76 21.25
N GLY A 207 6.86 8.28 20.14
CA GLY A 207 7.38 9.64 19.98
C GLY A 207 8.41 9.81 18.84
N ASP A 208 9.20 8.81 18.55
CA ASP A 208 10.19 8.84 17.46
C ASP A 208 9.63 8.24 16.16
N ALA A 209 8.65 8.92 15.58
CA ALA A 209 8.07 8.55 14.28
C ALA A 209 9.05 8.89 13.13
N LEU A 210 10.20 8.19 13.05
CA LEU A 210 11.15 8.34 11.94
C LEU A 210 10.67 7.70 10.63
N ASN A 211 9.61 6.89 10.63
CA ASN A 211 9.36 5.95 9.54
C ASN A 211 8.25 6.31 8.55
N GLY A 212 7.27 7.15 8.88
CA GLY A 212 6.18 7.51 7.94
C GLY A 212 6.42 8.82 7.16
N ILE A 213 7.23 9.69 7.73
CA ILE A 213 7.45 11.05 7.20
C ILE A 213 8.61 11.09 6.19
N GLY A 214 9.46 10.05 6.15
CA GLY A 214 10.70 10.05 5.37
C GLY A 214 10.49 10.16 3.86
N THR A 215 9.61 9.36 3.26
CA THR A 215 9.33 9.37 1.81
C THR A 215 8.66 10.67 1.41
N VAL A 216 7.67 11.09 2.16
CA VAL A 216 6.93 12.34 1.95
C VAL A 216 7.85 13.55 2.11
N ASN A 217 8.70 13.58 3.13
CA ASN A 217 9.66 14.67 3.35
C ASN A 217 10.80 14.67 2.32
N ALA A 218 11.31 13.50 1.92
CA ALA A 218 12.27 13.39 0.84
C ALA A 218 11.66 13.87 -0.48
N TRP A 219 10.42 13.49 -0.76
CA TRP A 219 9.70 13.95 -1.95
C TRP A 219 9.41 15.46 -1.90
N ARG A 220 8.97 16.01 -0.77
CA ARG A 220 8.83 17.47 -0.55
C ARG A 220 10.15 18.22 -0.76
N ALA A 221 11.26 17.65 -0.31
CA ALA A 221 12.57 18.25 -0.48
C ALA A 221 13.06 18.25 -1.93
N LEU A 222 12.72 17.20 -2.70
CA LEU A 222 13.18 16.97 -4.07
C LEU A 222 12.26 17.60 -5.14
N GLY A 223 10.95 17.54 -4.98
CA GLY A 223 9.99 17.94 -6.02
C GLY A 223 8.90 18.89 -5.55
N GLY A 224 8.63 18.93 -4.27
CA GLY A 224 7.46 19.57 -3.70
C GLY A 224 7.69 21.02 -3.26
N ALA A 225 7.93 21.93 -4.17
CA ALA A 225 7.65 23.34 -3.89
C ALA A 225 6.15 23.62 -4.06
N GLY A 226 5.31 22.88 -3.37
CA GLY A 226 3.93 23.24 -3.09
C GLY A 226 3.93 24.35 -2.03
N GLU A 227 3.11 25.34 -2.24
CA GLU A 227 2.84 26.53 -1.44
C GLU A 227 3.13 26.35 0.06
N ARG A 228 4.26 26.89 0.51
CA ARG A 228 4.41 27.23 1.91
C ARG A 228 3.48 28.40 2.19
N ASP A 229 2.66 28.27 3.22
CA ASP A 229 1.74 29.28 3.68
C ASP A 229 2.34 30.69 3.60
N ALA A 230 1.56 31.64 3.07
CA ALA A 230 1.97 33.04 2.88
C ALA A 230 2.38 33.73 4.20
N ALA A 231 2.04 33.15 5.35
CA ALA A 231 2.41 33.61 6.68
C ALA A 231 3.90 33.37 7.02
N ASP A 232 4.50 32.26 6.57
CA ASP A 232 5.89 31.91 6.89
C ASP A 232 6.91 32.70 6.04
N ARG A 233 6.46 33.30 4.94
CA ARG A 233 7.31 34.12 4.05
C ARG A 233 7.69 35.50 4.63
N ARG A 234 7.00 35.95 5.65
CA ARG A 234 7.26 37.29 6.25
C ARG A 234 8.34 37.29 7.31
N ALA A 235 8.75 36.14 7.83
CA ALA A 235 9.70 36.02 8.94
C ALA A 235 11.11 35.59 8.54
N SER A 236 11.37 35.19 7.28
CA SER A 236 12.67 34.68 6.86
C SER A 236 13.63 35.78 6.43
N SER A 237 14.82 35.83 7.05
CA SER A 237 15.88 36.79 6.67
C SER A 237 16.37 36.50 5.23
N ARG A 238 16.86 37.55 4.52
CA ARG A 238 17.45 37.38 3.15
C ARG A 238 18.51 36.28 3.09
N ARG A 239 19.27 36.08 4.18
CA ARG A 239 20.28 34.99 4.28
C ARG A 239 19.67 33.61 4.32
N SER A 240 18.54 33.42 5.02
CA SER A 240 17.86 32.10 5.06
C SER A 240 17.24 31.74 3.71
N LEU A 241 16.72 32.69 2.95
CA LEU A 241 16.22 32.50 1.60
C LEU A 241 17.35 32.16 0.61
N LEU A 242 18.51 32.82 0.73
CA LEU A 242 19.68 32.52 -0.11
C LEU A 242 20.20 31.08 0.15
N LEU A 243 20.34 30.73 1.43
CA LEU A 243 20.78 29.38 1.82
C LEU A 243 19.78 28.30 1.38
N ALA A 244 18.47 28.55 1.47
CA ALA A 244 17.44 27.65 0.98
C ALA A 244 17.52 27.49 -0.54
N ARG A 245 17.79 28.58 -1.28
CA ARG A 245 17.99 28.56 -2.73
C ARG A 245 19.24 27.77 -3.14
N LEU A 246 20.38 28.03 -2.48
CA LEU A 246 21.63 27.31 -2.72
C LEU A 246 21.51 25.81 -2.39
N ARG A 247 20.84 25.45 -1.28
CA ARG A 247 20.52 24.06 -0.95
C ARG A 247 19.67 23.41 -2.03
N ARG A 248 18.64 24.10 -2.49
CA ARG A 248 17.75 23.59 -3.55
C ARG A 248 18.53 23.36 -4.85
N GLU A 249 19.38 24.31 -5.26
CA GLU A 249 20.22 24.16 -6.46
C GLU A 249 21.23 23.00 -6.32
N ALA A 250 21.84 22.85 -5.15
CA ALA A 250 22.74 21.74 -4.88
C ALA A 250 22.03 20.39 -4.93
N ILE A 251 20.81 20.29 -4.37
CA ILE A 251 19.99 19.08 -4.44
C ILE A 251 19.59 18.77 -5.89
N VAL A 252 19.10 19.76 -6.63
CA VAL A 252 18.65 19.58 -8.03
C VAL A 252 19.81 19.16 -8.93
N ARG A 253 21.00 19.73 -8.77
CA ARG A 253 22.19 19.36 -9.57
C ARG A 253 22.85 18.07 -9.08
N GLY A 254 22.82 17.81 -7.78
CA GLY A 254 23.42 16.61 -7.17
C GLY A 254 22.58 15.35 -7.35
N PHE A 255 21.24 15.51 -7.48
CA PHE A 255 20.32 14.37 -7.56
C PHE A 255 20.61 13.40 -8.72
N PRO A 256 20.81 13.85 -9.99
CA PRO A 256 21.17 12.95 -11.08
C PRO A 256 22.51 12.21 -10.85
N LEU A 257 23.48 12.87 -10.21
CA LEU A 257 24.75 12.26 -9.87
C LEU A 257 24.58 11.18 -8.77
N ALA A 258 23.76 11.46 -7.76
CA ALA A 258 23.41 10.49 -6.73
C ALA A 258 22.71 9.25 -7.33
N VAL A 259 21.75 9.46 -8.24
CA VAL A 259 21.07 8.38 -8.97
C VAL A 259 22.09 7.58 -9.81
N ALA A 260 23.02 8.23 -10.50
CA ALA A 260 24.06 7.55 -11.25
C ALA A 260 25.00 6.73 -10.34
N ALA A 261 25.34 7.24 -9.16
CA ALA A 261 26.15 6.52 -8.18
C ALA A 261 25.41 5.28 -7.64
N LEU A 262 24.11 5.40 -7.32
CA LEU A 262 23.27 4.28 -6.88
C LEU A 262 23.16 3.20 -7.97
N ASN A 263 23.02 3.61 -9.24
CA ASN A 263 23.02 2.68 -10.37
C ASN A 263 24.33 1.94 -10.50
N ARG A 264 25.48 2.64 -10.36
CA ARG A 264 26.81 2.00 -10.37
C ARG A 264 27.01 1.08 -9.18
N ALA A 265 26.43 1.40 -8.03
CA ALA A 265 26.45 0.54 -6.85
C ALA A 265 25.54 -0.70 -6.99
N GLY A 266 24.81 -0.87 -8.10
CA GLY A 266 23.94 -2.02 -8.36
C GLY A 266 22.60 -1.95 -7.66
N ILE A 267 22.19 -0.76 -7.18
CA ILE A 267 20.86 -0.54 -6.54
C ILE A 267 19.80 -0.24 -7.61
N GLY A 268 20.21 0.09 -8.85
CA GLY A 268 19.33 0.43 -9.97
C GLY A 268 18.63 -0.76 -10.64
N PRO A 269 17.97 -0.50 -11.79
CA PRO A 269 18.02 0.78 -12.53
C PRO A 269 17.10 1.86 -11.93
N LEU A 270 17.64 3.07 -11.74
CA LEU A 270 16.91 4.23 -11.24
C LEU A 270 16.96 5.36 -12.27
N ARG A 271 15.89 6.16 -12.34
CA ARG A 271 15.79 7.38 -13.16
C ARG A 271 15.78 8.61 -12.26
N ALA A 272 16.36 9.69 -12.75
CA ALA A 272 16.39 10.97 -12.00
C ALA A 272 15.09 11.77 -12.13
N GLU A 273 14.12 11.32 -12.93
CA GLU A 273 12.82 11.96 -13.05
C GLU A 273 11.91 11.51 -11.90
N VAL A 274 11.45 12.46 -11.07
CA VAL A 274 10.61 12.23 -9.89
C VAL A 274 9.27 12.98 -9.97
N SER A 275 8.76 13.24 -11.18
CA SER A 275 7.43 13.83 -11.35
C SER A 275 6.33 12.85 -10.91
N LEU A 276 5.19 13.39 -10.45
CA LEU A 276 4.01 12.57 -10.12
C LEU A 276 3.56 11.72 -11.31
N GLY A 277 3.65 12.29 -12.53
CA GLY A 277 3.33 11.56 -13.76
C GLY A 277 4.26 10.38 -13.99
N GLU A 278 5.58 10.56 -13.79
CA GLU A 278 6.54 9.45 -13.94
C GLU A 278 6.38 8.41 -12.81
N LEU A 279 6.11 8.84 -11.58
CA LEU A 279 5.83 7.91 -10.48
C LEU A 279 4.64 6.99 -10.80
N ARG A 280 3.54 7.57 -11.34
CA ARG A 280 2.36 6.82 -11.78
C ARG A 280 2.70 5.80 -12.86
N ARG A 281 3.37 6.24 -13.93
CA ARG A 281 3.77 5.37 -15.04
C ARG A 281 4.77 4.29 -14.60
N ALA A 282 5.72 4.65 -13.73
CA ALA A 282 6.71 3.70 -13.20
C ALA A 282 6.04 2.61 -12.35
N GLY A 283 5.06 2.95 -11.52
CA GLY A 283 4.28 1.98 -10.74
C GLY A 283 3.55 0.97 -11.63
N LEU A 284 2.85 1.45 -12.67
CA LEU A 284 2.16 0.57 -13.63
C LEU A 284 3.13 -0.31 -14.42
N ARG A 285 4.29 0.25 -14.84
CA ARG A 285 5.34 -0.55 -15.51
C ARG A 285 5.87 -1.65 -14.59
N ALA A 286 6.14 -1.30 -13.34
CA ALA A 286 6.67 -2.24 -12.36
C ALA A 286 5.65 -3.33 -12.02
N MET A 287 4.36 -2.99 -11.84
CA MET A 287 3.33 -3.98 -11.60
C MET A 287 3.10 -4.90 -12.80
N GLY A 288 3.14 -4.36 -14.03
CA GLY A 288 3.07 -5.17 -15.24
C GLY A 288 4.26 -6.13 -15.38
N GLU A 289 5.47 -5.73 -14.94
CA GLU A 289 6.64 -6.59 -14.88
C GLU A 289 6.47 -7.72 -13.85
N VAL A 290 5.97 -7.41 -12.65
CA VAL A 290 5.64 -8.43 -11.63
C VAL A 290 4.64 -9.43 -12.20
N ALA A 291 3.52 -8.96 -12.74
CA ALA A 291 2.47 -9.82 -13.29
C ALA A 291 3.00 -10.75 -14.41
N ALA A 292 3.87 -10.24 -15.29
CA ALA A 292 4.49 -11.04 -16.35
C ALA A 292 5.40 -12.15 -15.78
N ARG A 293 6.20 -11.82 -14.78
CA ARG A 293 7.18 -12.74 -14.17
C ARG A 293 6.53 -13.86 -13.36
N VAL A 294 5.42 -13.55 -12.70
CA VAL A 294 4.68 -14.56 -11.91
C VAL A 294 3.59 -15.28 -12.73
N GLY A 295 3.52 -15.06 -14.04
CA GLY A 295 2.63 -15.82 -14.94
C GLY A 295 1.18 -15.36 -14.97
N LEU A 296 0.89 -14.09 -14.64
CA LEU A 296 -0.46 -13.51 -14.66
C LEU A 296 -0.83 -12.87 -16.02
N GLY A 297 -0.11 -13.17 -17.09
CA GLY A 297 -0.41 -12.67 -18.43
C GLY A 297 -1.85 -13.00 -18.87
N GLY A 298 -2.51 -12.04 -19.53
CA GLY A 298 -3.90 -12.18 -19.99
C GLY A 298 -4.98 -12.13 -18.90
N ARG A 299 -4.59 -11.99 -17.62
CA ARG A 299 -5.52 -11.91 -16.48
C ARG A 299 -5.82 -10.46 -16.12
N TYR A 300 -6.93 -10.25 -15.39
CA TYR A 300 -7.11 -9.05 -14.60
C TYR A 300 -6.29 -9.18 -13.32
N VAL A 301 -5.54 -8.13 -12.98
CA VAL A 301 -4.76 -8.08 -11.74
C VAL A 301 -5.22 -6.87 -10.93
N VAL A 302 -5.95 -7.15 -9.84
CA VAL A 302 -6.37 -6.14 -8.87
C VAL A 302 -5.26 -5.96 -7.86
N PHE A 303 -4.85 -4.70 -7.60
CA PHE A 303 -3.80 -4.38 -6.64
C PHE A 303 -4.05 -3.06 -5.91
N GLY A 304 -3.26 -2.74 -4.89
CA GLY A 304 -3.26 -1.50 -4.11
C GLY A 304 -1.88 -0.84 -4.08
N HIS A 305 -1.33 -0.64 -2.89
CA HIS A 305 0.03 -0.22 -2.58
C HIS A 305 0.43 1.20 -3.05
N THR A 306 0.06 1.58 -4.26
CA THR A 306 0.41 2.90 -4.79
C THR A 306 -0.61 3.99 -4.43
N HIS A 307 -1.66 3.64 -3.69
CA HIS A 307 -2.77 4.51 -3.29
C HIS A 307 -3.52 5.19 -4.46
N ARG A 308 -3.20 4.85 -5.69
CA ARG A 308 -3.77 5.44 -6.89
C ARG A 308 -4.88 4.57 -7.45
N ALA A 309 -6.14 4.99 -7.30
CA ALA A 309 -7.26 4.32 -7.95
C ALA A 309 -7.14 4.39 -9.49
N GLY A 310 -7.54 3.32 -10.18
CA GLY A 310 -7.55 3.33 -11.64
C GLY A 310 -7.76 1.96 -12.30
N PRO A 311 -8.01 1.95 -13.62
CA PRO A 311 -8.02 3.13 -14.49
C PRO A 311 -9.23 4.03 -14.28
N LEU A 312 -9.03 5.35 -14.35
CA LEU A 312 -10.09 6.35 -14.41
C LEU A 312 -10.35 6.75 -15.86
N GLY A 313 -11.44 7.52 -16.10
CA GLY A 313 -11.87 7.89 -17.46
C GLY A 313 -10.81 8.57 -18.32
N ASP A 314 -9.92 9.36 -17.69
CA ASP A 314 -8.86 10.12 -18.39
C ASP A 314 -7.52 9.36 -18.50
N ASP A 315 -7.44 8.14 -17.96
CA ASP A 315 -6.21 7.34 -18.02
C ASP A 315 -5.99 6.75 -19.42
N ASP A 316 -4.75 6.74 -19.88
CA ASP A 316 -4.39 5.97 -21.07
C ASP A 316 -4.49 4.47 -20.76
N VAL A 317 -5.54 3.84 -21.30
CA VAL A 317 -5.83 2.41 -21.12
C VAL A 317 -4.63 1.52 -21.50
N ARG A 318 -3.75 1.99 -22.41
CA ARG A 318 -2.54 1.25 -22.81
C ARG A 318 -1.53 1.13 -21.69
N GLU A 319 -1.49 2.07 -20.74
CA GLU A 319 -0.62 1.98 -19.56
C GLU A 319 -1.10 0.92 -18.57
N TRP A 320 -2.41 0.62 -18.56
CA TRP A 320 -3.06 -0.37 -17.70
C TRP A 320 -3.17 -1.75 -18.37
N ASN A 321 -3.16 -1.83 -19.70
CA ASN A 321 -3.22 -3.07 -20.48
C ASN A 321 -1.88 -3.31 -21.17
N ARG A 322 -0.85 -3.68 -20.40
CA ARG A 322 0.48 -3.77 -20.97
C ARG A 322 0.63 -4.94 -21.94
N PRO A 323 1.15 -4.67 -23.15
CA PRO A 323 1.57 -5.74 -24.04
C PRO A 323 2.73 -6.53 -23.41
N PRO A 324 2.91 -7.81 -23.80
CA PRO A 324 4.01 -8.62 -23.30
C PRO A 324 5.36 -7.96 -23.63
N ALA A 325 6.33 -8.09 -22.72
CA ALA A 325 7.68 -7.55 -22.89
C ALA A 325 8.44 -8.19 -24.08
N ILE A 326 7.97 -9.35 -24.56
CA ILE A 326 8.58 -10.11 -25.66
C ILE A 326 7.53 -10.29 -26.76
N ALA A 327 7.86 -9.95 -27.99
CA ALA A 327 7.01 -10.17 -29.16
C ALA A 327 6.68 -11.68 -29.27
N GLY A 328 5.38 -12.03 -29.31
CA GLY A 328 4.90 -13.41 -29.35
C GLY A 328 4.69 -14.06 -27.98
N GLY A 329 4.93 -13.34 -26.86
CA GLY A 329 4.62 -13.81 -25.50
C GLY A 329 3.12 -13.81 -25.17
N ALA A 330 2.77 -14.32 -23.99
CA ALA A 330 1.39 -14.27 -23.47
C ALA A 330 0.88 -12.82 -23.41
N PRO A 331 -0.44 -12.57 -23.57
CA PRO A 331 -1.02 -11.24 -23.44
C PRO A 331 -0.60 -10.59 -22.11
N GLY A 332 -0.38 -9.26 -22.10
CA GLY A 332 -0.11 -8.53 -20.87
C GLY A 332 -1.26 -8.61 -19.88
N ALA A 333 -0.98 -8.42 -18.60
CA ALA A 333 -2.01 -8.33 -17.57
C ALA A 333 -2.82 -7.03 -17.74
N ARG A 334 -4.10 -7.09 -17.39
CA ARG A 334 -5.00 -5.94 -17.28
C ARG A 334 -5.02 -5.47 -15.84
N LEU A 335 -4.39 -4.35 -15.57
CA LEU A 335 -4.17 -3.83 -14.23
C LEU A 335 -5.36 -3.01 -13.76
N ILE A 336 -5.73 -3.16 -12.48
CA ILE A 336 -6.76 -2.37 -11.81
C ILE A 336 -6.26 -2.10 -10.40
N ASN A 337 -6.16 -0.82 -10.00
CA ASN A 337 -5.76 -0.46 -8.66
C ASN A 337 -7.00 -0.01 -7.85
N ALA A 338 -7.17 -0.61 -6.69
CA ALA A 338 -8.30 -0.35 -5.80
C ALA A 338 -8.24 1.04 -5.14
N GLY A 339 -7.11 1.76 -5.24
CA GLY A 339 -6.92 3.02 -4.52
C GLY A 339 -6.62 2.80 -3.04
N CYS A 340 -7.04 3.74 -2.18
CA CYS A 340 -6.76 3.70 -0.75
C CYS A 340 -7.92 4.24 0.09
N TRP A 341 -7.80 4.06 1.42
CA TRP A 341 -8.70 4.63 2.44
C TRP A 341 -7.95 5.57 3.39
N THR A 342 -6.89 6.19 2.86
CA THR A 342 -6.11 7.22 3.57
C THR A 342 -6.25 8.56 2.88
N TYR A 343 -6.29 9.64 3.69
CA TYR A 343 -6.29 11.00 3.18
C TYR A 343 -4.91 11.63 3.27
N ASP A 344 -4.28 11.86 2.13
CA ASP A 344 -3.02 12.60 2.04
C ASP A 344 -3.17 13.78 1.07
N SER A 345 -3.25 14.98 1.63
CA SER A 345 -3.44 16.23 0.86
C SER A 345 -2.33 16.52 -0.16
N ILE A 346 -1.15 15.93 -0.01
CA ILE A 346 -0.01 16.13 -0.91
C ILE A 346 -0.28 15.56 -2.30
N PHE A 347 -1.00 14.44 -2.37
CA PHE A 347 -1.33 13.78 -3.63
C PHE A 347 -2.64 14.30 -4.25
N LEU A 348 -3.43 15.08 -3.51
CA LEU A 348 -4.69 15.63 -3.97
C LEU A 348 -4.46 16.94 -4.73
N SER A 349 -4.07 16.85 -6.01
CA SER A 349 -3.94 17.98 -6.92
C SER A 349 -5.16 18.09 -7.84
N GLY A 350 -5.65 19.31 -8.09
CA GLY A 350 -6.81 19.55 -8.95
C GLY A 350 -8.16 19.49 -8.23
N PRO A 351 -9.29 19.44 -8.97
CA PRO A 351 -10.63 19.27 -8.43
C PRO A 351 -10.74 17.96 -7.63
N ASP A 352 -11.47 18.00 -6.52
CA ASP A 352 -11.51 16.95 -5.52
C ASP A 352 -11.87 15.56 -6.09
N ALA A 353 -12.94 15.49 -6.85
CA ALA A 353 -13.44 14.24 -7.41
C ALA A 353 -12.60 13.64 -8.56
N GLU A 354 -11.71 14.42 -9.18
CA GLU A 354 -10.90 13.99 -10.34
C GLU A 354 -9.56 13.38 -9.92
N SER A 355 -9.11 13.60 -8.68
CA SER A 355 -7.83 13.05 -8.23
C SER A 355 -7.88 11.52 -8.18
N PRO A 356 -6.92 10.82 -8.82
CA PRO A 356 -6.82 9.36 -8.70
C PRO A 356 -6.38 8.90 -7.31
N TYR A 357 -5.96 9.81 -6.44
CA TYR A 357 -5.62 9.56 -5.03
C TYR A 357 -6.76 9.93 -4.08
N TRP A 358 -7.95 10.24 -4.60
CA TRP A 358 -9.12 10.46 -3.75
C TRP A 358 -9.48 9.16 -3.03
N PRO A 359 -9.60 9.17 -1.71
CA PRO A 359 -9.85 7.95 -0.94
C PRO A 359 -11.24 7.36 -1.15
N GLY A 360 -11.43 6.14 -0.66
CA GLY A 360 -12.69 5.42 -0.77
C GLY A 360 -12.78 4.56 -2.03
N GLY A 361 -11.63 4.18 -2.61
CA GLY A 361 -11.58 3.26 -3.72
C GLY A 361 -11.93 1.83 -3.33
N ALA A 362 -12.65 1.12 -4.20
CA ALA A 362 -12.97 -0.28 -4.09
C ALA A 362 -13.09 -0.91 -5.50
N VAL A 363 -12.87 -2.21 -5.61
CA VAL A 363 -13.09 -2.95 -6.87
C VAL A 363 -14.16 -4.01 -6.64
N LEU A 364 -15.25 -3.92 -7.38
CA LEU A 364 -16.29 -4.94 -7.41
C LEU A 364 -15.98 -5.96 -8.50
N VAL A 365 -15.96 -7.24 -8.12
CA VAL A 365 -15.78 -8.37 -9.03
C VAL A 365 -17.05 -9.21 -8.98
N GLU A 366 -17.76 -9.29 -10.10
CA GLU A 366 -18.94 -10.12 -10.28
C GLU A 366 -18.60 -11.47 -10.91
N ASP A 367 -19.57 -12.36 -11.08
CA ASP A 367 -19.38 -13.70 -11.67
C ASP A 367 -18.84 -13.65 -13.11
N SER A 368 -19.11 -12.57 -13.81
CA SER A 368 -18.69 -12.37 -15.19
C SER A 368 -18.41 -10.88 -15.46
N GLY A 369 -17.81 -10.60 -16.61
CA GLY A 369 -17.45 -9.22 -16.98
C GLY A 369 -16.15 -8.74 -16.35
N PRO A 370 -15.68 -7.54 -16.72
CA PRO A 370 -14.49 -6.95 -16.12
C PRO A 370 -14.73 -6.50 -14.68
N PRO A 371 -13.71 -6.55 -13.80
CA PRO A 371 -13.78 -5.92 -12.49
C PRO A 371 -14.09 -4.42 -12.62
N GLN A 372 -14.88 -3.88 -11.71
CA GLN A 372 -15.39 -2.51 -11.75
C GLN A 372 -14.80 -1.68 -10.60
N LEU A 373 -14.07 -0.62 -10.93
CA LEU A 373 -13.62 0.34 -9.94
C LEU A 373 -14.80 1.18 -9.44
N GLN A 374 -14.96 1.21 -8.12
CA GLN A 374 -15.92 2.05 -7.40
C GLN A 374 -15.19 3.10 -6.56
N ARG A 375 -15.82 4.23 -6.33
CA ARG A 375 -15.29 5.33 -5.53
C ARG A 375 -16.35 5.79 -4.53
N LEU A 376 -16.31 5.22 -3.34
CA LEU A 376 -17.38 5.26 -2.35
C LEU A 376 -17.45 6.58 -1.55
N LEU A 377 -16.43 7.46 -1.67
CA LEU A 377 -16.36 8.74 -0.96
C LEU A 377 -16.31 9.96 -1.88
N LEU A 378 -16.85 9.86 -3.12
CA LEU A 378 -16.86 10.97 -4.07
C LEU A 378 -17.76 12.14 -3.65
N ASP A 379 -18.74 11.87 -2.82
CA ASP A 379 -19.68 12.86 -2.26
C ASP A 379 -19.10 13.65 -1.09
N ARG A 380 -17.94 13.24 -0.58
CA ARG A 380 -17.26 13.88 0.56
C ARG A 380 -16.38 15.03 0.12
N THR A 381 -16.28 16.02 0.99
CA THR A 381 -15.40 17.19 0.78
C THR A 381 -14.02 16.96 1.43
N ARG A 382 -13.00 17.74 1.01
CA ARG A 382 -11.68 17.73 1.66
C ARG A 382 -11.76 18.03 3.15
N ALA A 383 -12.65 18.93 3.57
CA ALA A 383 -12.81 19.29 4.97
C ALA A 383 -13.34 18.11 5.82
N GLU A 384 -14.23 17.31 5.27
CA GLU A 384 -14.75 16.11 5.92
C GLU A 384 -13.69 15.00 5.99
N LEU A 385 -12.87 14.85 4.95
CA LEU A 385 -11.86 13.79 4.88
C LEU A 385 -10.58 14.15 5.63
N SER A 386 -10.26 15.45 5.79
CA SER A 386 -9.04 15.90 6.47
C SER A 386 -8.94 15.37 7.90
N PRO A 387 -7.74 14.96 8.36
CA PRO A 387 -7.54 14.57 9.75
C PRO A 387 -7.99 15.70 10.69
N ARG A 388 -8.96 15.43 11.54
CA ARG A 388 -9.36 16.37 12.59
C ARG A 388 -8.26 16.40 13.64
N HIS A 389 -7.63 17.55 13.82
CA HIS A 389 -6.83 17.78 15.01
C HIS A 389 -7.76 17.63 16.20
N ALA A 390 -7.43 16.75 17.15
CA ALA A 390 -8.19 16.62 18.38
C ALA A 390 -8.25 18.01 19.06
N SER A 391 -9.38 18.70 18.93
CA SER A 391 -9.67 19.82 19.79
C SER A 391 -9.79 19.24 21.21
N GLY A 392 -8.79 19.48 22.03
CA GLY A 392 -8.52 19.25 23.45
C GLY A 392 -9.49 18.55 24.40
N ALA A 393 -10.33 17.59 23.99
CA ALA A 393 -11.32 16.94 24.85
C ALA A 393 -11.28 15.40 24.84
N GLU A 394 -10.46 14.74 24.01
CA GLU A 394 -10.23 13.29 24.08
C GLU A 394 -8.80 12.96 24.51
N ALA A 395 -8.35 13.58 25.61
CA ALA A 395 -7.22 13.06 26.37
C ALA A 395 -7.68 11.75 27.00
N LEU A 396 -7.00 10.66 26.61
CA LEU A 396 -7.07 9.33 27.19
C LEU A 396 -7.32 9.39 28.71
N THR A 397 -8.52 9.04 29.13
CA THR A 397 -8.75 8.61 30.52
C THR A 397 -8.09 7.24 30.65
N PRO A 398 -7.06 7.07 31.49
CA PRO A 398 -6.56 5.73 31.80
C PRO A 398 -7.67 4.99 32.52
N GLY A 399 -8.12 3.87 31.92
CA GLY A 399 -9.00 2.94 32.60
C GLY A 399 -8.34 2.40 33.86
N PRO A 400 -9.13 2.10 34.91
CA PRO A 400 -8.58 1.57 36.16
C PRO A 400 -7.92 0.22 35.94
N ALA A 401 -6.89 -0.03 36.76
CA ALA A 401 -5.96 -1.15 36.77
C ALA A 401 -6.61 -2.55 36.85
#